data_88ace3c1c14cd58d6f623fd6ff0e1ede
#
_entry.id   88ace3c1c14cd58d6f623fd6ff0e1ede
#
_cell.length_a   1.000
_cell.length_b   1.000
_cell.length_c   1.000
_cell.angle_alpha   90.00
_cell.angle_beta   90.00
_cell.angle_gamma   90.00
#
_symmetry.space_group_name_H-M   'P 1'
#
loop_
_entity.id
_entity.type
_entity.pdbx_description
1 polymer ?
#
loop_
_entity_poly.entity_id
_entity_poly.type
_entity_poly.pdbx_seq_one_letter_code
_entity_poly.pdbx_strand_id
1 'polypeptide(L)'
;AAGQLADLQQMCGAQQAADQYRSLANTIAENIQSAFAHESGLLRASTGKSAQPDVWGSAFAVYSGVLGEREEEQVGRVLLRALADGTIAWKGNIRHVPTDCDFSDTSAWEQTVNNAPKNRYQNGAYWNTPTGWVCYAVAQVDDNTARNLALQYVEELRAGDFRQGEEFGSPYECIHPDGDYSQNPVYLTSVTCPLAAFRRLGWIGGDGEAEGSN
;
A
#
# COMPACT_ATOMS: atom_id res chain seq x y z
N ALA A 1 6.46 -6.01 -12.96
CA ALA A 1 6.55 -7.28 -13.72
C ALA A 1 7.26 -7.11 -15.07
N ALA A 2 6.77 -6.28 -16.02
CA ALA A 2 7.37 -6.18 -17.38
C ALA A 2 8.85 -5.73 -17.33
N GLY A 3 9.22 -4.74 -16.50
CA GLY A 3 10.61 -4.31 -16.31
C GLY A 3 11.50 -5.44 -15.78
N GLN A 4 11.05 -6.15 -14.74
CA GLN A 4 11.78 -7.28 -14.18
C GLN A 4 11.96 -8.41 -15.19
N LEU A 5 10.95 -8.65 -16.05
CA LEU A 5 11.06 -9.62 -17.12
C LEU A 5 12.07 -9.17 -18.20
N ALA A 6 12.14 -7.88 -18.50
CA ALA A 6 13.17 -7.32 -19.37
C ALA A 6 14.57 -7.59 -18.82
N ASP A 7 14.78 -7.36 -17.52
CA ASP A 7 16.07 -7.61 -16.86
C ASP A 7 16.45 -9.10 -16.90
N LEU A 8 15.50 -10.00 -16.61
CA LEU A 8 15.72 -11.45 -16.71
C LEU A 8 16.06 -11.88 -18.15
N GLN A 9 15.36 -11.38 -19.17
CA GLN A 9 15.66 -11.67 -20.58
C GLN A 9 17.05 -11.17 -20.98
N GLN A 10 17.43 -10.00 -20.48
CA GLN A 10 18.79 -9.45 -20.70
C GLN A 10 19.86 -10.35 -20.06
N MET A 11 19.65 -10.81 -18.83
CA MET A 11 20.57 -11.73 -18.16
C MET A 11 20.71 -13.07 -18.90
N CYS A 12 19.66 -13.53 -19.59
CA CYS A 12 19.68 -14.73 -20.43
C CYS A 12 20.24 -14.48 -21.84
N GLY A 13 20.71 -13.28 -22.17
CA GLY A 13 21.23 -12.94 -23.48
C GLY A 13 20.15 -12.71 -24.57
N ALA A 14 18.88 -12.69 -24.20
CA ALA A 14 17.75 -12.50 -25.12
C ALA A 14 17.43 -11.01 -25.33
N GLN A 15 18.36 -10.24 -25.90
CA GLN A 15 18.30 -8.77 -25.98
C GLN A 15 17.01 -8.26 -26.66
N GLN A 16 16.59 -8.85 -27.77
CA GLN A 16 15.38 -8.43 -28.46
C GLN A 16 14.12 -8.56 -27.58
N ALA A 17 14.00 -9.63 -26.81
CA ALA A 17 12.90 -9.81 -25.88
C ALA A 17 12.98 -8.81 -24.71
N ALA A 18 14.19 -8.57 -24.20
CA ALA A 18 14.42 -7.57 -23.16
C ALA A 18 13.95 -6.18 -23.59
N ASP A 19 14.29 -5.75 -24.81
CA ASP A 19 13.90 -4.43 -25.34
C ASP A 19 12.37 -4.33 -25.52
N GLN A 20 11.71 -5.40 -25.97
CA GLN A 20 10.25 -5.44 -26.09
C GLN A 20 9.57 -5.27 -24.72
N TYR A 21 10.01 -6.00 -23.71
CA TYR A 21 9.43 -5.89 -22.36
C TYR A 21 9.75 -4.56 -21.70
N ARG A 22 10.92 -3.96 -21.96
CA ARG A 22 11.26 -2.62 -21.48
C ARG A 22 10.37 -1.55 -22.10
N SER A 23 10.14 -1.62 -23.40
CA SER A 23 9.20 -0.74 -24.10
C SER A 23 7.77 -0.88 -23.55
N LEU A 24 7.32 -2.11 -23.31
CA LEU A 24 6.01 -2.36 -22.70
C LEU A 24 5.91 -1.76 -21.28
N ALA A 25 6.95 -1.92 -20.45
CA ALA A 25 6.99 -1.36 -19.11
C ALA A 25 6.86 0.17 -19.13
N ASN A 26 7.59 0.85 -20.03
CA ASN A 26 7.53 2.31 -20.19
C ASN A 26 6.14 2.76 -20.64
N THR A 27 5.57 2.09 -21.64
CA THR A 27 4.21 2.38 -22.13
C THR A 27 3.16 2.23 -21.02
N ILE A 28 3.26 1.19 -20.18
CA ILE A 28 2.36 1.00 -19.04
C ILE A 28 2.53 2.13 -18.04
N ALA A 29 3.76 2.51 -17.68
CA ALA A 29 4.03 3.57 -16.71
C ALA A 29 3.45 4.92 -17.19
N GLU A 30 3.70 5.32 -18.45
CA GLU A 30 3.16 6.53 -19.05
C GLU A 30 1.61 6.55 -19.05
N ASN A 31 0.99 5.41 -19.37
CA ASN A 31 -0.47 5.29 -19.39
C ASN A 31 -1.09 5.31 -17.99
N ILE A 32 -0.44 4.76 -16.96
CA ILE A 32 -0.94 4.83 -15.58
C ILE A 32 -1.08 6.29 -15.15
N GLN A 33 -0.04 7.10 -15.35
CA GLN A 33 -0.07 8.50 -14.95
C GLN A 33 -1.21 9.29 -15.63
N SER A 34 -1.40 9.09 -16.94
CA SER A 34 -2.42 9.83 -17.69
C SER A 34 -3.84 9.31 -17.44
N ALA A 35 -4.02 7.98 -17.38
CA ALA A 35 -5.35 7.37 -17.27
C ALA A 35 -5.94 7.48 -15.85
N PHE A 36 -5.09 7.46 -14.82
CA PHE A 36 -5.51 7.42 -13.42
C PHE A 36 -5.24 8.72 -12.64
N ALA A 37 -4.84 9.80 -13.29
CA ALA A 37 -4.68 11.09 -12.62
C ALA A 37 -5.97 11.52 -11.93
N HIS A 38 -5.84 12.04 -10.68
CA HIS A 38 -6.94 12.60 -9.88
C HIS A 38 -6.55 13.97 -9.35
N GLU A 39 -7.52 14.86 -9.18
CA GLU A 39 -7.31 16.24 -8.73
C GLU A 39 -6.70 16.36 -7.31
N SER A 40 -6.88 15.34 -6.47
CA SER A 40 -6.24 15.27 -5.14
C SER A 40 -4.72 15.14 -5.19
N GLY A 41 -4.15 14.75 -6.34
CA GLY A 41 -2.75 14.40 -6.48
C GLY A 41 -2.42 12.93 -6.20
N LEU A 42 -3.42 12.12 -5.87
CA LEU A 42 -3.35 10.66 -5.88
C LEU A 42 -3.76 10.12 -7.26
N LEU A 43 -3.70 8.81 -7.42
CA LEU A 43 -4.35 8.11 -8.53
C LEU A 43 -5.82 7.87 -8.17
N ARG A 44 -6.69 7.83 -9.16
CA ARG A 44 -8.09 7.41 -8.98
C ARG A 44 -8.23 5.89 -9.00
N ALA A 45 -9.24 5.37 -8.31
CA ALA A 45 -9.44 3.93 -8.16
C ALA A 45 -9.76 3.22 -9.47
N SER A 46 -10.44 3.87 -10.40
CA SER A 46 -10.74 3.30 -11.71
C SER A 46 -10.96 4.38 -12.77
N THR A 47 -11.01 3.96 -14.02
CA THR A 47 -11.40 4.81 -15.17
C THR A 47 -12.93 4.84 -15.37
N GLY A 48 -13.70 4.08 -14.57
CA GLY A 48 -15.15 4.01 -14.60
C GLY A 48 -15.80 4.97 -13.59
N LYS A 49 -16.90 4.55 -12.98
CA LYS A 49 -17.67 5.34 -12.01
C LYS A 49 -16.92 5.56 -10.71
N SER A 50 -16.15 4.55 -10.26
CA SER A 50 -15.37 4.60 -9.00
C SER A 50 -14.11 5.42 -9.19
N ALA A 51 -14.25 6.74 -9.28
CA ALA A 51 -13.16 7.66 -9.58
C ALA A 51 -12.59 8.34 -8.31
N GLN A 52 -12.84 7.80 -7.13
CA GLN A 52 -12.28 8.30 -5.87
C GLN A 52 -10.76 8.19 -5.86
N PRO A 53 -10.07 9.02 -5.04
CA PRO A 53 -8.64 8.88 -4.80
C PRO A 53 -8.34 7.51 -4.18
N ASP A 54 -7.44 6.78 -4.78
CA ASP A 54 -7.01 5.45 -4.32
C ASP A 54 -5.68 5.57 -3.55
N VAL A 55 -5.75 5.43 -2.25
CA VAL A 55 -4.59 5.49 -1.35
C VAL A 55 -3.63 4.32 -1.63
N TRP A 56 -4.17 3.11 -1.80
CA TRP A 56 -3.34 1.91 -1.98
C TRP A 56 -2.67 1.89 -3.35
N GLY A 57 -3.45 2.12 -4.41
CA GLY A 57 -2.92 2.17 -5.77
C GLY A 57 -1.86 3.24 -5.93
N SER A 58 -2.07 4.43 -5.34
CA SER A 58 -1.10 5.52 -5.36
C SER A 58 0.20 5.16 -4.62
N ALA A 59 0.08 4.64 -3.40
CA ALA A 59 1.24 4.22 -2.61
C ALA A 59 2.00 3.06 -3.27
N PHE A 60 1.28 2.11 -3.86
CA PHE A 60 1.89 1.00 -4.59
C PHE A 60 2.56 1.44 -5.89
N ALA A 61 2.02 2.46 -6.58
CA ALA A 61 2.65 3.03 -7.77
C ALA A 61 4.01 3.66 -7.44
N VAL A 62 4.11 4.40 -6.32
CA VAL A 62 5.40 4.89 -5.79
C VAL A 62 6.31 3.72 -5.43
N TYR A 63 5.82 2.76 -4.63
CA TYR A 63 6.60 1.61 -4.21
C TYR A 63 7.12 0.76 -5.38
N SER A 64 6.36 0.64 -6.45
CA SER A 64 6.76 -0.13 -7.63
C SER A 64 7.62 0.64 -8.62
N GLY A 65 7.81 1.97 -8.43
CA GLY A 65 8.63 2.82 -9.29
C GLY A 65 8.05 3.02 -10.69
N VAL A 66 6.72 3.12 -10.80
CA VAL A 66 6.04 3.37 -12.08
C VAL A 66 5.68 4.84 -12.30
N LEU A 67 5.88 5.69 -11.28
CA LEU A 67 5.69 7.13 -11.36
C LEU A 67 7.03 7.83 -11.61
N GLY A 68 6.99 9.07 -12.10
CA GLY A 68 8.16 9.94 -12.14
C GLY A 68 8.43 10.55 -10.76
N GLU A 69 9.66 11.05 -10.55
CA GLU A 69 10.10 11.63 -9.25
C GLU A 69 9.14 12.71 -8.72
N ARG A 70 8.64 13.57 -9.59
CA ARG A 70 7.72 14.65 -9.24
C ARG A 70 6.36 14.11 -8.76
N GLU A 71 5.84 13.11 -9.43
CA GLU A 71 4.57 12.46 -9.09
C GLU A 71 4.73 11.64 -7.80
N GLU A 72 5.86 10.97 -7.61
CA GLU A 72 6.17 10.24 -6.36
C GLU A 72 6.20 11.19 -5.16
N GLU A 73 6.90 12.34 -5.30
CA GLU A 73 6.94 13.37 -4.25
C GLU A 73 5.53 13.94 -3.98
N GLN A 74 4.74 14.19 -5.02
CA GLN A 74 3.37 14.68 -4.89
C GLN A 74 2.50 13.69 -4.13
N VAL A 75 2.52 12.42 -4.48
CA VAL A 75 1.79 11.34 -3.78
C VAL A 75 2.23 11.28 -2.32
N GLY A 76 3.54 11.29 -2.05
CA GLY A 76 4.09 11.28 -0.69
C GLY A 76 3.57 12.44 0.16
N ARG A 77 3.54 13.67 -0.39
CA ARG A 77 3.00 14.87 0.31
C ARG A 77 1.50 14.79 0.57
N VAL A 78 0.72 14.23 -0.35
CA VAL A 78 -0.72 14.05 -0.15
C VAL A 78 -0.98 13.01 0.93
N LEU A 79 -0.31 11.87 0.90
CA LEU A 79 -0.42 10.83 1.92
C LEU A 79 0.05 11.33 3.30
N LEU A 80 1.13 12.11 3.36
CA LEU A 80 1.60 12.73 4.60
C LEU A 80 0.53 13.62 5.25
N ARG A 81 -0.15 14.46 4.46
CA ARG A 81 -1.26 15.29 4.95
C ARG A 81 -2.44 14.44 5.40
N ALA A 82 -2.85 13.46 4.61
CA ALA A 82 -3.95 12.57 4.95
C ALA A 82 -3.69 11.74 6.22
N LEU A 83 -2.44 11.40 6.52
CA LEU A 83 -2.05 10.81 7.81
C LEU A 83 -2.20 11.82 8.96
N ALA A 84 -1.74 13.06 8.77
CA ALA A 84 -1.86 14.12 9.79
C ALA A 84 -3.33 14.47 10.10
N ASP A 85 -4.18 14.45 9.07
CA ASP A 85 -5.63 14.71 9.17
C ASP A 85 -6.41 13.48 9.69
N GLY A 86 -5.77 12.31 9.83
CA GLY A 86 -6.38 11.08 10.33
C GLY A 86 -7.40 10.44 9.36
N THR A 87 -7.32 10.77 8.06
CA THR A 87 -8.34 10.33 7.08
C THR A 87 -8.06 8.97 6.46
N ILE A 88 -6.83 8.44 6.56
CA ILE A 88 -6.43 7.20 5.88
C ILE A 88 -5.89 6.09 6.77
N ALA A 89 -5.58 6.38 8.04
CA ALA A 89 -4.94 5.40 8.92
C ALA A 89 -5.66 5.26 10.26
N TRP A 90 -5.69 4.02 10.78
CA TRP A 90 -6.11 3.69 12.13
C TRP A 90 -5.24 2.56 12.68
N LYS A 91 -4.57 2.80 13.81
CA LYS A 91 -3.64 1.83 14.43
C LYS A 91 -2.61 1.24 13.43
N GLY A 92 -2.07 2.08 12.56
CA GLY A 92 -1.10 1.65 11.55
C GLY A 92 -1.67 0.88 10.35
N ASN A 93 -2.97 0.61 10.35
CA ASN A 93 -3.68 0.03 9.20
C ASN A 93 -4.18 1.13 8.26
N ILE A 94 -4.27 0.84 6.98
CA ILE A 94 -4.56 1.83 5.93
C ILE A 94 -5.90 1.55 5.26
N ARG A 95 -6.71 2.59 5.14
CA ARG A 95 -7.93 2.62 4.35
C ARG A 95 -7.60 2.96 2.89
N HIS A 96 -8.28 2.34 1.93
CA HIS A 96 -7.96 2.56 0.52
C HIS A 96 -8.56 3.85 -0.08
N VAL A 97 -9.64 4.37 0.51
CA VAL A 97 -10.21 5.68 0.18
C VAL A 97 -10.24 6.53 1.45
N PRO A 98 -9.83 7.80 1.43
CA PRO A 98 -9.88 8.68 2.60
C PRO A 98 -11.30 8.78 3.18
N THR A 99 -11.42 8.96 4.50
CA THR A 99 -12.72 9.01 5.20
C THR A 99 -13.57 10.23 4.85
N ASP A 100 -12.96 11.29 4.34
CA ASP A 100 -13.59 12.50 3.85
C ASP A 100 -14.03 12.40 2.38
N CYS A 101 -13.73 11.30 1.69
CA CYS A 101 -14.22 11.01 0.36
C CYS A 101 -15.53 10.22 0.41
N ASP A 102 -16.37 10.43 -0.62
CA ASP A 102 -17.67 9.78 -0.71
C ASP A 102 -17.57 8.27 -0.97
N PHE A 103 -18.29 7.50 -0.14
CA PHE A 103 -18.54 6.07 -0.28
C PHE A 103 -20.04 5.82 -0.55
N SER A 104 -20.63 6.58 -1.44
CA SER A 104 -22.03 6.39 -1.82
C SER A 104 -22.19 5.28 -2.85
N ASP A 105 -23.40 4.75 -2.94
CA ASP A 105 -23.77 3.73 -3.95
C ASP A 105 -23.61 4.24 -5.39
N THR A 106 -23.51 5.55 -5.57
CA THR A 106 -23.41 6.18 -6.90
C THR A 106 -21.97 6.51 -7.31
N SER A 107 -21.04 6.59 -6.37
CA SER A 107 -19.68 7.07 -6.64
C SER A 107 -18.58 6.09 -6.24
N ALA A 108 -18.78 5.29 -5.19
CA ALA A 108 -17.71 4.49 -4.62
C ALA A 108 -17.47 3.21 -5.40
N TRP A 109 -18.48 2.40 -5.57
CA TRP A 109 -18.35 1.05 -6.11
C TRP A 109 -19.46 0.76 -7.12
N GLU A 110 -19.05 0.31 -8.28
CA GLU A 110 -19.99 -0.22 -9.26
C GLU A 110 -20.65 -1.50 -8.74
N GLN A 111 -19.88 -2.28 -7.99
CA GLN A 111 -20.35 -3.47 -7.31
C GLN A 111 -19.36 -3.85 -6.20
N THR A 112 -19.84 -3.97 -4.98
CA THR A 112 -19.01 -4.46 -3.86
C THR A 112 -19.01 -5.98 -3.82
N VAL A 113 -17.87 -6.57 -3.48
CA VAL A 113 -17.81 -8.02 -3.21
C VAL A 113 -18.70 -8.33 -2.02
N ASN A 114 -19.57 -9.33 -2.17
CA ASN A 114 -20.47 -9.81 -1.12
C ASN A 114 -21.41 -8.75 -0.51
N ASN A 115 -21.69 -7.66 -1.21
CA ASN A 115 -22.53 -6.56 -0.70
C ASN A 115 -22.10 -6.10 0.71
N ALA A 116 -20.79 -6.06 0.98
CA ALA A 116 -20.30 -5.65 2.27
C ALA A 116 -20.80 -4.24 2.62
N PRO A 117 -21.35 -4.02 3.82
CA PRO A 117 -21.79 -2.69 4.22
C PRO A 117 -20.58 -1.76 4.36
N LYS A 118 -20.85 -0.46 4.42
CA LYS A 118 -19.83 0.58 4.68
C LYS A 118 -19.00 0.18 5.90
N ASN A 119 -17.70 0.45 5.85
CA ASN A 119 -16.71 0.16 6.88
C ASN A 119 -16.40 -1.34 7.09
N ARG A 120 -16.82 -2.20 6.18
CA ARG A 120 -16.50 -3.63 6.21
C ARG A 120 -15.72 -4.04 4.98
N TYR A 121 -14.78 -4.95 5.15
CA TYR A 121 -13.94 -5.54 4.11
C TYR A 121 -13.41 -4.49 3.13
N GLN A 122 -13.58 -4.68 1.82
CA GLN A 122 -13.15 -3.75 0.78
C GLN A 122 -13.95 -2.44 0.75
N ASN A 123 -15.03 -2.34 1.50
CA ASN A 123 -15.88 -1.14 1.56
C ASN A 123 -15.53 -0.21 2.74
N GLY A 124 -14.24 0.02 2.95
CA GLY A 124 -13.76 1.03 3.89
C GLY A 124 -13.15 0.51 5.19
N ALA A 125 -12.92 -0.80 5.34
CA ALA A 125 -12.09 -1.30 6.44
C ALA A 125 -10.62 -0.86 6.27
N TYR A 126 -9.86 -0.94 7.36
CA TYR A 126 -8.43 -0.63 7.41
C TYR A 126 -7.62 -1.92 7.29
N TRP A 127 -6.58 -1.91 6.46
CA TRP A 127 -5.79 -3.07 6.08
C TRP A 127 -4.31 -2.87 6.40
N ASN A 128 -3.65 -3.92 6.85
CA ASN A 128 -2.20 -3.88 7.10
C ASN A 128 -1.37 -4.06 5.81
N THR A 129 -1.89 -4.78 4.83
CA THR A 129 -1.16 -5.06 3.57
C THR A 129 -0.56 -3.81 2.93
N PRO A 130 -1.29 -2.68 2.77
CA PRO A 130 -0.75 -1.47 2.15
C PRO A 130 0.11 -0.60 3.06
N THR A 131 0.19 -0.88 4.36
CA THR A 131 0.93 -0.06 5.33
C THR A 131 2.37 0.18 4.89
N GLY A 132 3.06 -0.85 4.45
CA GLY A 132 4.43 -0.73 3.96
C GLY A 132 4.58 0.15 2.73
N TRP A 133 3.63 0.11 1.81
CA TRP A 133 3.65 0.96 0.61
C TRP A 133 3.42 2.42 0.95
N VAL A 134 2.51 2.70 1.89
CA VAL A 134 2.27 4.06 2.40
C VAL A 134 3.50 4.57 3.16
N CYS A 135 4.10 3.74 4.02
CA CYS A 135 5.37 4.09 4.67
C CYS A 135 6.46 4.43 3.64
N TYR A 136 6.59 3.61 2.58
CA TYR A 136 7.57 3.84 1.54
C TYR A 136 7.34 5.17 0.81
N ALA A 137 6.11 5.46 0.41
CA ALA A 137 5.76 6.69 -0.29
C ALA A 137 5.95 7.93 0.60
N VAL A 138 5.54 7.87 1.87
CA VAL A 138 5.69 8.98 2.81
C VAL A 138 7.16 9.20 3.18
N ALA A 139 7.97 8.16 3.29
CA ALA A 139 9.40 8.27 3.60
C ALA A 139 10.19 9.06 2.55
N GLN A 140 9.70 9.17 1.30
CA GLN A 140 10.32 10.02 0.27
C GLN A 140 10.26 11.52 0.63
N VAL A 141 9.37 11.92 1.54
CA VAL A 141 9.17 13.32 1.93
C VAL A 141 9.33 13.55 3.44
N ASP A 142 9.01 12.58 4.28
CA ASP A 142 9.14 12.64 5.75
C ASP A 142 9.34 11.23 6.34
N ASP A 143 10.59 10.86 6.58
CA ASP A 143 10.98 9.57 7.17
C ASP A 143 10.44 9.39 8.60
N ASN A 144 10.35 10.46 9.39
CA ASN A 144 9.89 10.37 10.77
C ASN A 144 8.40 10.00 10.86
N THR A 145 7.54 10.61 10.06
CA THR A 145 6.12 10.28 10.01
C THR A 145 5.91 8.85 9.47
N ALA A 146 6.68 8.45 8.46
CA ALA A 146 6.63 7.09 7.95
C ALA A 146 7.02 6.05 9.02
N ARG A 147 8.08 6.30 9.81
CA ARG A 147 8.47 5.43 10.94
C ARG A 147 7.42 5.39 12.04
N ASN A 148 6.80 6.52 12.36
CA ASN A 148 5.72 6.57 13.35
C ASN A 148 4.52 5.71 12.91
N LEU A 149 4.15 5.74 11.62
CA LEU A 149 3.12 4.86 11.07
C LEU A 149 3.51 3.37 11.21
N ALA A 150 4.75 3.03 10.87
CA ALA A 150 5.27 1.67 11.02
C ALA A 150 5.27 1.20 12.48
N LEU A 151 5.60 2.07 13.44
CA LEU A 151 5.55 1.75 14.86
C LEU A 151 4.12 1.49 15.34
N GLN A 152 3.14 2.30 14.94
CA GLN A 152 1.72 2.06 15.25
C GLN A 152 1.24 0.71 14.72
N TYR A 153 1.66 0.34 13.51
CA TYR A 153 1.38 -0.96 12.93
C TYR A 153 1.99 -2.11 13.76
N VAL A 154 3.26 -1.98 14.18
CA VAL A 154 3.93 -3.00 15.01
C VAL A 154 3.27 -3.12 16.39
N GLU A 155 2.85 -2.01 16.99
CA GLU A 155 2.14 -2.00 18.26
C GLU A 155 0.78 -2.70 18.16
N GLU A 156 0.04 -2.48 17.08
CA GLU A 156 -1.22 -3.16 16.82
C GLU A 156 -1.02 -4.68 16.68
N LEU A 157 -0.02 -5.11 15.91
CA LEU A 157 0.33 -6.53 15.79
C LEU A 157 0.68 -7.17 17.13
N ARG A 158 1.43 -6.46 17.99
CA ARG A 158 1.81 -6.96 19.32
C ARG A 158 0.63 -7.04 20.26
N ALA A 159 -0.26 -6.06 20.23
CA ALA A 159 -1.43 -6.02 21.10
C ALA A 159 -2.42 -7.16 20.82
N GLY A 160 -2.54 -7.56 19.54
CA GLY A 160 -3.44 -8.63 19.10
C GLY A 160 -2.74 -9.94 18.76
N ASP A 161 -1.48 -10.13 19.18
CA ASP A 161 -0.67 -11.30 18.79
C ASP A 161 -1.34 -12.62 19.21
N PHE A 162 -1.78 -13.40 18.22
CA PHE A 162 -2.45 -14.69 18.43
C PHE A 162 -1.60 -15.68 19.25
N ARG A 163 -0.27 -15.54 19.28
CA ARG A 163 0.63 -16.40 20.07
C ARG A 163 0.52 -16.18 21.58
N GLN A 164 -0.19 -15.14 22.02
CA GLN A 164 -0.36 -14.80 23.44
C GLN A 164 -1.60 -15.46 24.07
N GLY A 165 -2.11 -16.53 23.48
CA GLY A 165 -3.21 -17.34 24.04
C GLY A 165 -4.52 -17.24 23.29
N GLU A 166 -4.61 -16.42 22.28
CA GLU A 166 -5.75 -16.39 21.36
C GLU A 166 -5.53 -17.40 20.24
N GLU A 167 -6.53 -18.21 19.94
CA GLU A 167 -6.47 -19.15 18.82
C GLU A 167 -6.41 -18.41 17.47
N PHE A 168 -7.12 -17.28 17.39
CA PHE A 168 -7.17 -16.41 16.22
C PHE A 168 -7.01 -14.95 16.66
N GLY A 169 -6.08 -14.25 16.07
CA GLY A 169 -5.77 -12.87 16.40
C GLY A 169 -4.99 -12.16 15.30
N SER A 170 -4.37 -11.04 15.63
CA SER A 170 -3.49 -10.32 14.72
C SER A 170 -2.34 -11.19 14.20
N PRO A 171 -1.91 -11.06 12.94
CA PRO A 171 -2.37 -10.06 11.98
C PRO A 171 -3.72 -10.41 11.34
N TYR A 172 -4.64 -9.46 11.31
CA TYR A 172 -5.88 -9.58 10.55
C TYR A 172 -5.69 -9.14 9.09
N GLU A 173 -6.55 -9.60 8.18
CA GLU A 173 -6.65 -9.07 6.83
C GLU A 173 -7.09 -7.61 6.87
N CYS A 174 -8.17 -7.33 7.61
CA CYS A 174 -8.66 -5.99 7.83
C CYS A 174 -9.39 -5.84 9.17
N ILE A 175 -9.43 -4.60 9.66
CA ILE A 175 -10.07 -4.22 10.92
C ILE A 175 -10.84 -2.91 10.75
N HIS A 176 -11.77 -2.61 11.66
CA HIS A 176 -12.43 -1.31 11.76
C HIS A 176 -12.91 -1.05 13.20
N PRO A 177 -12.79 0.18 13.73
CA PRO A 177 -13.25 0.52 15.07
C PRO A 177 -14.77 0.44 15.24
N ASP A 178 -15.52 0.60 14.15
CA ASP A 178 -16.96 0.53 14.15
C ASP A 178 -17.44 -0.92 14.38
N GLY A 179 -17.98 -1.18 15.58
CA GLY A 179 -18.47 -2.50 15.98
C GLY A 179 -17.38 -3.55 16.15
N ASP A 180 -16.14 -3.15 16.50
CA ASP A 180 -15.01 -4.05 16.75
C ASP A 180 -14.80 -5.08 15.60
N TYR A 181 -14.93 -4.61 14.38
CA TYR A 181 -14.83 -5.48 13.21
C TYR A 181 -13.38 -5.92 12.95
N SER A 182 -13.20 -7.22 12.83
CA SER A 182 -11.97 -7.85 12.35
C SER A 182 -12.30 -9.03 11.43
N GLN A 183 -11.46 -9.29 10.44
CA GLN A 183 -11.68 -10.35 9.47
C GLN A 183 -10.38 -11.07 9.12
N ASN A 184 -10.50 -12.38 8.90
CA ASN A 184 -9.42 -13.28 8.50
C ASN A 184 -8.17 -13.12 9.37
N PRO A 185 -8.17 -13.69 10.60
CA PRO A 185 -7.02 -13.66 11.49
C PRO A 185 -5.83 -14.45 10.91
N VAL A 186 -4.64 -14.14 11.40
CA VAL A 186 -3.36 -14.76 10.97
C VAL A 186 -3.13 -14.60 9.44
N TYR A 187 -3.41 -13.40 8.93
CA TYR A 187 -3.36 -13.12 7.50
C TYR A 187 -1.95 -12.75 7.05
N LEU A 188 -1.34 -13.61 6.25
CA LEU A 188 0.09 -13.55 5.92
C LEU A 188 0.51 -12.26 5.20
N THR A 189 -0.29 -11.77 4.25
CA THR A 189 0.06 -10.56 3.47
C THR A 189 0.08 -9.30 4.32
N SER A 190 -0.66 -9.30 5.42
CA SER A 190 -0.63 -8.22 6.41
C SER A 190 0.72 -8.07 7.12
N VAL A 191 1.61 -9.05 6.99
CA VAL A 191 2.99 -9.00 7.51
C VAL A 191 4.01 -8.94 6.38
N THR A 192 3.88 -9.80 5.38
CA THR A 192 4.92 -9.92 4.33
C THR A 192 5.05 -8.68 3.46
N CYS A 193 3.95 -8.00 3.15
CA CYS A 193 3.99 -6.77 2.36
C CYS A 193 4.66 -5.60 3.11
N PRO A 194 4.27 -5.27 4.37
CA PRO A 194 4.99 -4.27 5.16
C PRO A 194 6.46 -4.63 5.37
N LEU A 195 6.77 -5.88 5.70
CA LEU A 195 8.14 -6.34 5.89
C LEU A 195 9.02 -6.10 4.65
N ALA A 196 8.51 -6.41 3.46
CA ALA A 196 9.22 -6.19 2.20
C ALA A 196 9.52 -4.70 1.97
N ALA A 197 8.56 -3.82 2.29
CA ALA A 197 8.74 -2.37 2.16
C ALA A 197 9.75 -1.83 3.21
N PHE A 198 9.69 -2.29 4.45
CA PHE A 198 10.64 -1.88 5.51
C PHE A 198 12.08 -2.34 5.21
N ARG A 199 12.26 -3.53 4.62
CA ARG A 199 13.57 -3.96 4.11
C ARG A 199 14.07 -3.05 2.99
N ARG A 200 13.22 -2.69 2.06
CA ARG A 200 13.57 -1.77 0.96
C ARG A 200 13.93 -0.36 1.45
N LEU A 201 13.34 0.09 2.57
CA LEU A 201 13.68 1.34 3.24
C LEU A 201 14.96 1.24 4.09
N GLY A 202 15.54 0.05 4.24
CA GLY A 202 16.72 -0.17 5.08
C GLY A 202 16.43 -0.06 6.59
N TRP A 203 15.15 -0.14 7.00
CA TRP A 203 14.78 -0.05 8.42
C TRP A 203 14.99 -1.34 9.19
N ILE A 204 15.05 -2.46 8.50
CA ILE A 204 15.35 -3.78 9.02
C ILE A 204 16.44 -4.43 8.17
N GLY A 205 17.42 -5.04 8.81
CA GLY A 205 18.56 -5.67 8.13
C GLY A 205 18.13 -6.83 7.22
N GLY A 206 18.86 -7.02 6.11
CA GLY A 206 18.82 -8.27 5.36
C GLY A 206 19.43 -9.39 6.20
N ASP A 207 18.96 -10.63 6.02
CA ASP A 207 19.51 -11.81 6.66
C ASP A 207 21.00 -11.94 6.28
N GLY A 208 21.92 -11.63 7.18
CA GLY A 208 23.29 -12.04 6.97
C GLY A 208 24.46 -11.13 7.30
N GLU A 209 24.32 -10.09 8.10
CA GLU A 209 25.49 -9.50 8.77
C GLU A 209 25.32 -9.57 10.29
N ALA A 210 25.48 -10.76 10.83
CA ALA A 210 25.95 -10.89 12.20
C ALA A 210 27.38 -10.34 12.19
N GLU A 211 27.55 -9.06 12.51
CA GLU A 211 28.86 -8.54 12.84
C GLU A 211 29.42 -9.41 13.97
N GLY A 212 30.45 -10.19 13.59
CA GLY A 212 31.30 -10.86 14.55
C GLY A 212 31.96 -9.80 15.41
N SER A 213 31.38 -9.55 16.58
CA SER A 213 32.06 -8.88 17.66
C SER A 213 33.07 -9.85 18.27
N ASN A 214 34.35 -9.64 17.94
CA ASN A 214 35.49 -10.12 18.70
C ASN A 214 35.54 -9.45 20.08
#